data_ea085d528176b51885be245fb4b62801
#
_entry.id   ea085d528176b51885be245fb4b62801
#
_cell.length_a   1.000
_cell.length_b   1.000
_cell.length_c   1.000
_cell.angle_alpha   90.00
_cell.angle_beta   90.00
_cell.angle_gamma   90.00
#
_symmetry.space_group_name_H-M   'P 1'
#
loop_
_entity.id
_entity.type
_entity.pdbx_description
1 polymer ?
#
loop_
_entity_poly.entity_id
_entity_poly.type
_entity_poly.pdbx_seq_one_letter_code
_entity_poly.pdbx_strand_id
1 'polypeptide(L)'
;MIIQEKEMRISQANQADSAARGPKSALQQLMSRLSLALLACTFVVGAGEAQQVAPPISGVIGKVQSFTGSTLEVQTPSGVVHMDVKQPLTTYKQIPSDLSHVAYASYVGVASTEQPDGKEVAKQIIIFPAELSGAAEGSVLTDPPGATTHSRMTNGSLSRPAESRSRMTNGTVQKGGGTTLVVQYQDGSKTIFVPANVPVVVVAPEKVTLNTGDVVYATTEKLPDGTLVTDKIFQFIPAAASDPKQ
;
A
#
# COMPACT_ATOMS: atom_id res chain seq x y z
N MET A 1 45.94 -45.54 -43.32
CA MET A 1 47.11 -44.66 -43.44
C MET A 1 46.80 -43.18 -43.26
N ILE A 2 45.56 -42.81 -42.94
CA ILE A 2 45.14 -41.41 -42.76
C ILE A 2 44.98 -41.03 -41.28
N ILE A 3 44.86 -41.99 -40.37
CA ILE A 3 44.61 -41.74 -38.95
C ILE A 3 45.93 -41.39 -38.18
N GLN A 4 47.07 -41.88 -38.57
CA GLN A 4 48.35 -41.60 -37.92
C GLN A 4 48.88 -40.19 -38.22
N GLU A 5 48.57 -39.62 -39.34
CA GLU A 5 49.03 -38.28 -39.72
C GLU A 5 48.29 -37.17 -38.96
N LYS A 6 47.05 -37.43 -38.53
CA LYS A 6 46.26 -36.50 -37.76
C LYS A 6 46.68 -36.40 -36.27
N GLU A 7 47.10 -37.52 -35.69
CA GLU A 7 47.61 -37.58 -34.31
C GLU A 7 48.94 -36.85 -34.16
N MET A 8 49.82 -36.94 -35.18
CA MET A 8 51.11 -36.28 -35.16
C MET A 8 51.02 -34.76 -35.28
N ARG A 9 50.05 -34.24 -35.99
CA ARG A 9 49.77 -32.78 -36.08
C ARG A 9 49.21 -32.19 -34.80
N ILE A 10 48.37 -32.93 -34.06
CA ILE A 10 47.80 -32.48 -32.77
C ILE A 10 48.88 -32.49 -31.71
N SER A 11 49.83 -33.44 -31.73
CA SER A 11 50.95 -33.49 -30.78
C SER A 11 51.94 -32.33 -30.96
N GLN A 12 52.20 -31.91 -32.20
CA GLN A 12 53.09 -30.76 -32.46
C GLN A 12 52.47 -29.41 -32.12
N ALA A 13 51.13 -29.27 -32.29
CA ALA A 13 50.43 -28.04 -31.91
C ALA A 13 50.40 -27.82 -30.37
N ASN A 14 50.29 -28.89 -29.58
CA ASN A 14 50.33 -28.80 -28.12
C ASN A 14 51.74 -28.51 -27.54
N GLN A 15 52.83 -28.83 -28.25
CA GLN A 15 54.18 -28.56 -27.83
C GLN A 15 54.63 -27.12 -28.10
N ALA A 16 54.04 -26.45 -29.10
CA ALA A 16 54.35 -25.06 -29.42
C ALA A 16 53.68 -24.06 -28.44
N ASP A 17 52.57 -24.42 -27.80
CA ASP A 17 51.84 -23.55 -26.86
C ASP A 17 52.47 -23.57 -25.44
N SER A 18 53.31 -24.59 -25.12
CA SER A 18 53.99 -24.71 -23.83
C SER A 18 55.27 -23.85 -23.71
N ALA A 19 55.85 -23.41 -24.82
CA ALA A 19 57.10 -22.66 -24.83
C ALA A 19 56.93 -21.13 -24.74
N ALA A 20 55.68 -20.62 -24.83
CA ALA A 20 55.40 -19.16 -24.85
C ALA A 20 55.06 -18.57 -23.47
N ARG A 21 55.06 -19.36 -22.39
CA ARG A 21 54.76 -18.84 -21.04
C ARG A 21 56.02 -18.67 -20.23
N GLY A 22 56.71 -17.55 -20.44
CA GLY A 22 57.79 -17.11 -19.55
C GLY A 22 57.31 -16.86 -18.11
N PRO A 23 58.17 -16.98 -17.10
CA PRO A 23 57.79 -16.79 -15.71
C PRO A 23 57.39 -15.33 -15.47
N LYS A 24 56.11 -15.09 -15.22
CA LYS A 24 55.65 -13.80 -14.75
C LYS A 24 56.33 -13.50 -13.41
N SER A 25 57.09 -12.41 -13.34
CA SER A 25 57.83 -12.02 -12.14
C SER A 25 56.88 -11.93 -10.94
N ALA A 26 57.39 -12.35 -9.76
CA ALA A 26 56.65 -12.32 -8.49
C ALA A 26 56.04 -10.94 -8.17
N LEU A 27 56.61 -9.89 -8.75
CA LEU A 27 56.14 -8.52 -8.63
C LEU A 27 54.76 -8.28 -9.34
N GLN A 28 54.49 -8.96 -10.47
CA GLN A 28 53.21 -8.87 -11.20
C GLN A 28 52.10 -9.62 -10.49
N GLN A 29 52.41 -10.69 -9.78
CA GLN A 29 51.42 -11.42 -8.97
C GLN A 29 51.05 -10.67 -7.69
N LEU A 30 51.98 -9.87 -7.12
CA LEU A 30 51.71 -9.05 -5.93
C LEU A 30 50.80 -7.86 -6.26
N MET A 31 51.02 -7.24 -7.43
CA MET A 31 50.19 -6.10 -7.88
C MET A 31 48.75 -6.52 -8.26
N SER A 32 48.55 -7.72 -8.80
CA SER A 32 47.20 -8.21 -9.16
C SER A 32 46.35 -8.62 -7.94
N ARG A 33 47.01 -8.97 -6.83
CA ARG A 33 46.31 -9.29 -5.57
C ARG A 33 45.98 -8.03 -4.74
N LEU A 34 46.72 -6.96 -4.90
CA LEU A 34 46.47 -5.69 -4.20
C LEU A 34 45.33 -4.90 -4.87
N SER A 35 45.11 -5.04 -6.20
CA SER A 35 44.04 -4.38 -6.91
C SER A 35 42.67 -5.02 -6.68
N LEU A 36 42.60 -6.29 -6.28
CA LEU A 36 41.34 -6.99 -6.01
C LEU A 36 40.83 -6.76 -4.57
N ALA A 37 41.71 -6.31 -3.66
CA ALA A 37 41.34 -6.03 -2.28
C ALA A 37 40.79 -4.61 -2.07
N LEU A 38 41.00 -3.67 -3.03
CA LEU A 38 40.53 -2.28 -2.91
C LEU A 38 39.16 -2.01 -3.58
N LEU A 39 38.59 -3.00 -4.26
CA LEU A 39 37.28 -2.86 -4.93
C LEU A 39 36.13 -3.47 -4.14
N ALA A 40 36.37 -3.94 -2.91
CA ALA A 40 35.32 -4.58 -2.08
C ALA A 40 34.73 -3.66 -0.99
N CYS A 41 35.06 -2.38 -0.98
CA CYS A 41 34.64 -1.46 0.10
C CYS A 41 33.86 -0.22 -0.32
N THR A 42 33.02 -0.29 -1.35
CA THR A 42 32.07 0.81 -1.60
C THR A 42 30.78 0.36 -2.28
N PHE A 43 30.04 -0.54 -1.68
CA PHE A 43 28.59 -0.66 -1.91
C PHE A 43 27.89 -0.96 -0.58
N VAL A 44 28.02 -0.05 0.39
CA VAL A 44 26.94 0.19 1.33
C VAL A 44 26.00 1.14 0.59
N VAL A 45 25.30 0.60 -0.40
CA VAL A 45 24.02 1.17 -0.82
C VAL A 45 23.15 1.08 0.42
N GLY A 46 22.90 2.22 1.06
CA GLY A 46 21.87 2.32 2.07
C GLY A 46 20.63 1.66 1.49
N ALA A 47 20.24 0.52 2.04
CA ALA A 47 18.91 -0.01 1.87
C ALA A 47 17.99 1.06 2.45
N GLY A 48 17.57 1.99 1.59
CA GLY A 48 16.35 2.74 1.86
C GLY A 48 15.32 1.66 2.12
N GLU A 49 14.79 1.61 3.35
CA GLU A 49 13.67 0.76 3.67
C GLU A 49 12.58 1.14 2.67
N ALA A 50 12.48 0.36 1.59
CA ALA A 50 11.34 0.41 0.71
C ALA A 50 10.16 0.09 1.63
N GLN A 51 9.35 1.11 1.92
CA GLN A 51 8.17 1.00 2.73
C GLN A 51 7.30 -0.04 2.05
N GLN A 52 7.27 -1.23 2.62
CA GLN A 52 6.59 -2.38 2.06
C GLN A 52 5.10 -2.09 2.18
N VAL A 53 4.47 -1.69 1.07
CA VAL A 53 3.02 -1.54 1.01
C VAL A 53 2.42 -2.89 1.38
N ALA A 54 1.55 -2.90 2.39
CA ALA A 54 0.90 -4.14 2.80
C ALA A 54 0.10 -4.69 1.61
N PRO A 55 0.08 -6.01 1.40
CA PRO A 55 -0.71 -6.59 0.33
C PRO A 55 -2.20 -6.26 0.55
N PRO A 56 -2.97 -6.01 -0.53
CA PRO A 56 -4.37 -5.66 -0.40
C PRO A 56 -5.16 -6.81 0.24
N ILE A 57 -5.97 -6.47 1.23
CA ILE A 57 -6.90 -7.41 1.86
C ILE A 57 -8.21 -7.39 1.07
N SER A 58 -8.55 -8.50 0.47
CA SER A 58 -9.84 -8.65 -0.20
C SER A 58 -10.99 -8.47 0.79
N GLY A 59 -12.09 -7.89 0.35
CA GLY A 59 -13.23 -7.70 1.22
C GLY A 59 -14.48 -7.27 0.47
N VAL A 60 -15.59 -7.35 1.19
CA VAL A 60 -16.92 -6.98 0.72
C VAL A 60 -17.42 -5.79 1.52
N ILE A 61 -17.82 -4.72 0.82
CA ILE A 61 -18.47 -3.55 1.42
C ILE A 61 -19.94 -3.55 1.04
N GLY A 62 -20.81 -3.30 2.00
CA GLY A 62 -22.25 -3.20 1.75
C GLY A 62 -23.06 -3.12 3.02
N LYS A 63 -24.38 -3.30 2.88
CA LYS A 63 -25.32 -3.28 4.00
C LYS A 63 -25.56 -4.70 4.50
N VAL A 64 -25.49 -4.92 5.79
CA VAL A 64 -25.88 -6.19 6.42
C VAL A 64 -27.34 -6.49 6.07
N GLN A 65 -27.60 -7.62 5.43
CA GLN A 65 -28.93 -8.16 5.21
C GLN A 65 -29.31 -9.10 6.33
N SER A 66 -28.39 -10.01 6.72
CA SER A 66 -28.57 -10.89 7.86
C SER A 66 -27.23 -11.23 8.51
N PHE A 67 -27.25 -11.51 9.82
CA PHE A 67 -26.11 -12.01 10.58
C PHE A 67 -26.59 -12.98 11.66
N THR A 68 -26.08 -14.21 11.62
CA THR A 68 -26.48 -15.27 12.55
C THR A 68 -25.39 -15.62 13.57
N GLY A 69 -24.22 -14.99 13.47
CA GLY A 69 -23.01 -15.34 14.25
C GLY A 69 -22.10 -16.36 13.54
N SER A 70 -22.64 -17.20 12.66
CA SER A 70 -21.88 -18.14 11.83
C SER A 70 -21.92 -17.82 10.34
N THR A 71 -22.92 -17.03 9.91
CA THR A 71 -23.06 -16.56 8.52
C THR A 71 -23.35 -15.08 8.49
N LEU A 72 -22.84 -14.42 7.45
CA LEU A 72 -23.06 -13.00 7.16
C LEU A 72 -23.53 -12.84 5.71
N GLU A 73 -24.63 -12.13 5.51
CA GLU A 73 -25.13 -11.75 4.21
C GLU A 73 -25.01 -10.22 4.05
N VAL A 74 -24.34 -9.79 2.99
CA VAL A 74 -24.11 -8.39 2.70
C VAL A 74 -24.70 -8.02 1.35
N GLN A 75 -25.62 -7.07 1.35
CA GLN A 75 -26.17 -6.48 0.14
C GLN A 75 -25.16 -5.50 -0.44
N THR A 76 -24.66 -5.81 -1.63
CA THR A 76 -23.78 -4.95 -2.44
C THR A 76 -24.51 -4.41 -3.66
N PRO A 77 -23.95 -3.45 -4.41
CA PRO A 77 -24.51 -3.03 -5.69
C PRO A 77 -24.63 -4.16 -6.73
N SER A 78 -23.78 -5.19 -6.60
CA SER A 78 -23.74 -6.34 -7.52
C SER A 78 -24.67 -7.49 -7.09
N GLY A 79 -25.31 -7.40 -5.93
CA GLY A 79 -26.16 -8.42 -5.36
C GLY A 79 -25.80 -8.79 -3.93
N VAL A 80 -26.44 -9.83 -3.41
CA VAL A 80 -26.16 -10.35 -2.06
C VAL A 80 -24.94 -11.24 -2.09
N VAL A 81 -23.99 -10.99 -1.18
CA VAL A 81 -22.82 -11.82 -0.96
C VAL A 81 -23.00 -12.58 0.34
N HIS A 82 -22.86 -13.90 0.28
CA HIS A 82 -22.94 -14.81 1.42
C HIS A 82 -21.51 -15.15 1.88
N MET A 83 -21.28 -15.11 3.17
CA MET A 83 -19.98 -15.41 3.79
C MET A 83 -20.17 -16.24 5.05
N ASP A 84 -19.31 -17.23 5.24
CA ASP A 84 -19.19 -17.93 6.51
C ASP A 84 -18.32 -17.15 7.48
N VAL A 85 -18.70 -17.11 8.75
CA VAL A 85 -17.99 -16.39 9.80
C VAL A 85 -17.08 -17.32 10.55
N LYS A 86 -15.76 -17.13 10.37
CA LYS A 86 -14.72 -17.88 11.06
C LYS A 86 -14.52 -17.35 12.48
N GLN A 87 -14.36 -18.24 13.43
CA GLN A 87 -14.06 -17.87 14.80
C GLN A 87 -12.56 -17.97 15.11
N PRO A 88 -12.00 -17.07 15.93
CA PRO A 88 -12.69 -15.96 16.59
C PRO A 88 -13.01 -14.81 15.62
N LEU A 89 -14.24 -14.30 15.67
CA LEU A 89 -14.61 -13.10 14.93
C LEU A 89 -14.15 -11.86 15.68
N THR A 90 -13.41 -10.97 15.00
CA THR A 90 -13.07 -9.65 15.48
C THR A 90 -13.94 -8.61 14.80
N THR A 91 -14.66 -7.83 15.58
CA THR A 91 -15.43 -6.69 15.08
C THR A 91 -14.72 -5.38 15.42
N TYR A 92 -14.88 -4.39 14.55
CA TYR A 92 -14.24 -3.08 14.67
C TYR A 92 -15.26 -1.97 14.54
N LYS A 93 -14.99 -0.87 15.22
CA LYS A 93 -15.82 0.34 15.20
C LYS A 93 -14.98 1.59 15.02
N GLN A 94 -15.58 2.64 14.46
CA GLN A 94 -14.98 3.97 14.40
C GLN A 94 -15.08 4.68 15.76
N ILE A 95 -13.95 5.18 16.24
CA ILE A 95 -13.85 5.97 17.47
C ILE A 95 -13.31 7.36 17.07
N PRO A 96 -13.90 8.46 17.57
CA PRO A 96 -13.38 9.81 17.32
C PRO A 96 -11.90 9.95 17.69
N SER A 97 -11.15 10.65 16.85
CA SER A 97 -9.72 10.91 17.02
C SER A 97 -9.38 12.30 16.46
N ASP A 98 -8.09 12.60 16.32
CA ASP A 98 -7.60 13.87 15.80
C ASP A 98 -6.37 13.67 14.89
N LEU A 99 -5.95 14.76 14.26
CA LEU A 99 -4.84 14.77 13.30
C LEU A 99 -3.48 14.41 13.92
N SER A 100 -3.30 14.51 15.24
CA SER A 100 -2.04 14.15 15.90
C SER A 100 -1.74 12.65 15.85
N HIS A 101 -2.78 11.83 15.68
CA HIS A 101 -2.67 10.38 15.53
C HIS A 101 -2.41 9.94 14.07
N VAL A 102 -2.44 10.85 13.12
CA VAL A 102 -2.14 10.59 11.71
C VAL A 102 -0.63 10.63 11.51
N ALA A 103 0.02 9.48 11.57
CA ALA A 103 1.47 9.35 11.42
C ALA A 103 1.86 8.82 10.03
N TYR A 104 3.10 9.10 9.59
CA TYR A 104 3.67 8.46 8.40
C TYR A 104 3.75 6.94 8.60
N ALA A 105 3.60 6.22 7.51
CA ALA A 105 3.47 4.77 7.46
C ALA A 105 2.15 4.21 8.04
N SER A 106 1.28 5.04 8.62
CA SER A 106 -0.07 4.58 8.97
C SER A 106 -0.86 4.21 7.72
N TYR A 107 -1.65 3.16 7.81
CA TYR A 107 -2.66 2.83 6.81
C TYR A 107 -3.92 3.66 7.09
N VAL A 108 -4.35 4.41 6.11
CA VAL A 108 -5.48 5.35 6.25
C VAL A 108 -6.47 5.22 5.11
N GLY A 109 -7.72 5.56 5.41
CA GLY A 109 -8.75 5.86 4.42
C GLY A 109 -9.04 7.36 4.46
N VAL A 110 -9.09 8.00 3.30
CA VAL A 110 -9.46 9.41 3.19
C VAL A 110 -10.66 9.56 2.29
N ALA A 111 -11.78 9.98 2.87
CA ALA A 111 -12.92 10.45 2.10
C ALA A 111 -12.62 11.87 1.64
N SER A 112 -12.66 12.14 0.35
CA SER A 112 -12.34 13.43 -0.26
C SER A 112 -13.35 13.83 -1.32
N THR A 113 -13.34 15.11 -1.70
CA THR A 113 -14.10 15.64 -2.83
C THR A 113 -13.14 16.41 -3.71
N GLU A 114 -13.20 16.14 -5.01
CA GLU A 114 -12.48 16.91 -6.01
C GLU A 114 -13.13 18.29 -6.19
N GLN A 115 -12.33 19.32 -6.11
CA GLN A 115 -12.74 20.69 -6.33
C GLN A 115 -12.69 21.05 -7.82
N PRO A 116 -13.35 22.12 -8.27
CA PRO A 116 -13.31 22.53 -9.67
C PRO A 116 -11.91 22.83 -10.22
N ASP A 117 -10.94 23.10 -9.34
CA ASP A 117 -9.52 23.29 -9.69
C ASP A 117 -8.71 21.98 -9.74
N GLY A 118 -9.39 20.83 -9.61
CA GLY A 118 -8.78 19.50 -9.64
C GLY A 118 -8.10 19.07 -8.33
N LYS A 119 -8.18 19.87 -7.26
CA LYS A 119 -7.62 19.52 -5.97
C LYS A 119 -8.57 18.61 -5.20
N GLU A 120 -8.02 17.58 -4.60
CA GLU A 120 -8.73 16.72 -3.64
C GLU A 120 -8.72 17.35 -2.25
N VAL A 121 -9.87 17.51 -1.63
CA VAL A 121 -10.02 18.05 -0.27
C VAL A 121 -10.66 17.01 0.63
N ALA A 122 -9.97 16.65 1.72
CA ALA A 122 -10.43 15.68 2.68
C ALA A 122 -11.72 16.15 3.39
N LYS A 123 -12.64 15.21 3.56
CA LYS A 123 -13.88 15.35 4.33
C LYS A 123 -13.82 14.55 5.63
N GLN A 124 -13.09 13.45 5.62
CA GLN A 124 -12.87 12.59 6.78
C GLN A 124 -11.59 11.79 6.59
N ILE A 125 -10.89 11.52 7.70
CA ILE A 125 -9.74 10.60 7.73
C ILE A 125 -10.09 9.44 8.67
N ILE A 126 -9.80 8.21 8.21
CA ILE A 126 -9.98 6.97 8.93
C ILE A 126 -8.60 6.37 9.14
N ILE A 127 -8.17 6.15 10.38
CA ILE A 127 -6.91 5.47 10.70
C ILE A 127 -7.23 4.01 10.98
N PHE A 128 -6.61 3.10 10.23
CA PHE A 128 -6.78 1.66 10.42
C PHE A 128 -5.70 1.08 11.33
N PRO A 129 -6.02 0.07 12.14
CA PRO A 129 -5.01 -0.68 12.88
C PRO A 129 -4.17 -1.54 11.94
N ALA A 130 -3.00 -1.99 12.40
CA ALA A 130 -2.03 -2.70 11.57
C ALA A 130 -2.60 -3.96 10.91
N GLU A 131 -3.47 -4.69 11.61
CA GLU A 131 -4.11 -5.91 11.12
C GLU A 131 -5.14 -5.68 10.00
N LEU A 132 -5.53 -4.43 9.74
CA LEU A 132 -6.38 -4.02 8.62
C LEU A 132 -5.60 -3.24 7.55
N SER A 133 -4.27 -3.18 7.63
CA SER A 133 -3.45 -2.60 6.57
C SER A 133 -3.65 -3.36 5.26
N GLY A 134 -3.95 -2.63 4.18
CA GLY A 134 -4.31 -3.21 2.89
C GLY A 134 -5.81 -3.42 2.67
N ALA A 135 -6.66 -3.16 3.69
CA ALA A 135 -8.11 -3.29 3.55
C ALA A 135 -8.68 -2.26 2.56
N ALA A 136 -9.41 -2.76 1.55
CA ALA A 136 -10.02 -1.96 0.48
C ALA A 136 -9.03 -0.96 -0.15
N GLU A 137 -7.77 -1.36 -0.34
CA GLU A 137 -6.72 -0.52 -0.88
C GLU A 137 -7.08 0.02 -2.27
N GLY A 138 -6.78 1.29 -2.51
CA GLY A 138 -7.03 1.94 -3.79
C GLY A 138 -7.73 3.28 -3.66
N SER A 139 -8.14 3.84 -4.81
CA SER A 139 -8.86 5.12 -4.88
C SER A 139 -10.08 4.96 -5.78
N VAL A 140 -11.27 5.00 -5.20
CA VAL A 140 -12.54 4.75 -5.90
C VAL A 140 -13.50 5.93 -5.74
N LEU A 141 -14.28 6.23 -6.79
CA LEU A 141 -15.39 7.16 -6.71
C LEU A 141 -16.52 6.55 -5.86
N THR A 142 -17.09 7.36 -4.99
CA THR A 142 -18.17 6.94 -4.08
C THR A 142 -19.54 7.53 -4.44
N ASP A 143 -19.57 8.48 -5.36
CA ASP A 143 -20.80 9.07 -5.83
C ASP A 143 -21.60 8.11 -6.72
N PRO A 144 -22.93 8.20 -6.70
CA PRO A 144 -23.77 7.48 -7.65
C PRO A 144 -23.54 8.00 -9.08
N PRO A 145 -23.79 7.19 -10.11
CA PRO A 145 -23.72 7.62 -11.49
C PRO A 145 -24.55 8.88 -11.77
N GLY A 146 -23.94 9.88 -12.43
CA GLY A 146 -24.60 11.15 -12.77
C GLY A 146 -24.54 12.22 -11.67
N ALA A 147 -23.88 11.99 -10.56
CA ALA A 147 -23.63 13.02 -9.56
C ALA A 147 -22.73 14.14 -10.12
N THR A 148 -22.96 15.36 -9.67
CA THR A 148 -22.15 16.53 -10.02
C THR A 148 -20.95 16.73 -9.08
N THR A 149 -20.92 16.00 -7.97
CA THR A 149 -19.81 15.94 -7.03
C THR A 149 -18.89 14.78 -7.41
N HIS A 150 -17.59 14.95 -7.20
CA HIS A 150 -16.61 13.88 -7.40
C HIS A 150 -16.05 13.47 -6.03
N SER A 151 -16.89 12.76 -5.27
CA SER A 151 -16.48 12.20 -3.98
C SER A 151 -15.72 10.91 -4.18
N ARG A 152 -14.68 10.72 -3.38
CA ARG A 152 -13.75 9.61 -3.51
C ARG A 152 -13.36 9.05 -2.15
N MET A 153 -13.17 7.75 -2.07
CA MET A 153 -12.50 7.09 -0.97
C MET A 153 -11.13 6.60 -1.44
N THR A 154 -10.07 7.03 -0.77
CA THR A 154 -8.71 6.60 -1.05
C THR A 154 -8.13 5.94 0.19
N ASN A 155 -7.82 4.65 0.11
CA ASN A 155 -7.20 3.87 1.16
C ASN A 155 -5.78 3.49 0.76
N GLY A 156 -4.84 3.66 1.66
CA GLY A 156 -3.44 3.36 1.43
C GLY A 156 -2.54 3.79 2.59
N SER A 157 -1.26 3.58 2.42
CA SER A 157 -0.24 3.99 3.39
C SER A 157 0.15 5.45 3.21
N LEU A 158 0.33 6.17 4.32
CA LEU A 158 0.83 7.54 4.30
C LEU A 158 2.31 7.57 3.96
N SER A 159 2.68 8.29 2.92
CA SER A 159 4.07 8.60 2.59
C SER A 159 4.41 10.05 2.95
N ARG A 160 5.69 10.31 3.17
CA ARG A 160 6.17 11.69 3.27
C ARG A 160 6.01 12.33 1.90
N PRO A 161 5.49 13.58 1.81
CA PRO A 161 5.58 14.33 0.58
C PRO A 161 7.06 14.37 0.17
N ALA A 162 7.35 14.05 -1.10
CA ALA A 162 8.70 14.29 -1.63
C ALA A 162 9.04 15.75 -1.30
N GLU A 163 10.17 15.99 -0.62
CA GLU A 163 10.59 17.34 -0.29
C GLU A 163 10.66 18.16 -1.58
N SER A 164 9.60 18.93 -1.84
CA SER A 164 9.64 19.92 -2.89
C SER A 164 10.72 20.89 -2.42
N ARG A 165 11.83 20.98 -3.16
CA ARG A 165 12.81 22.06 -2.99
C ARG A 165 12.04 23.36 -3.06
N SER A 166 11.71 23.91 -1.90
CA SER A 166 10.97 25.16 -1.80
C SER A 166 11.84 26.27 -2.36
N ARG A 167 11.50 26.72 -3.56
CA ARG A 167 11.94 27.99 -4.06
C ARG A 167 11.22 29.04 -3.24
N MET A 168 11.93 29.80 -2.41
CA MET A 168 11.35 30.98 -1.78
C MET A 168 10.92 31.96 -2.87
N THR A 169 9.63 31.99 -3.15
CA THR A 169 9.01 33.09 -3.87
C THR A 169 8.35 33.96 -2.81
N ASN A 170 8.79 35.19 -2.66
CA ASN A 170 8.19 36.19 -1.76
C ASN A 170 6.76 36.48 -2.26
N GLY A 171 5.79 35.79 -1.73
CA GLY A 171 4.37 36.01 -1.93
C GLY A 171 3.69 35.93 -0.57
N THR A 172 2.69 36.77 -0.36
CA THR A 172 1.88 36.81 0.86
C THR A 172 1.23 35.45 1.06
N VAL A 173 1.71 34.67 2.07
CA VAL A 173 1.10 33.41 2.49
C VAL A 173 -0.22 33.76 3.17
N GLN A 174 -1.35 33.56 2.47
CA GLN A 174 -2.62 33.44 3.15
C GLN A 174 -2.53 32.17 4.02
N LYS A 175 -2.65 32.33 5.34
CA LYS A 175 -2.75 31.26 6.31
C LYS A 175 -4.03 30.47 6.07
N GLY A 176 -4.03 29.56 5.12
CA GLY A 176 -4.97 28.44 5.08
C GLY A 176 -4.43 27.37 6.03
N GLY A 177 -5.00 27.27 7.24
CA GLY A 177 -4.60 26.26 8.22
C GLY A 177 -4.99 24.86 7.75
N GLY A 178 -4.12 24.18 7.01
CA GLY A 178 -4.32 22.81 6.56
C GLY A 178 -2.98 22.19 6.19
N THR A 179 -2.95 20.87 6.06
CA THR A 179 -1.78 20.09 5.64
C THR A 179 -2.09 19.30 4.38
N THR A 180 -1.08 18.68 3.80
CA THR A 180 -1.25 17.82 2.63
C THR A 180 -0.79 16.41 2.98
N LEU A 181 -1.62 15.43 2.70
CA LEU A 181 -1.29 14.01 2.81
C LEU A 181 -1.05 13.42 1.43
N VAL A 182 -0.08 12.52 1.33
CA VAL A 182 0.14 11.66 0.18
C VAL A 182 -0.20 10.24 0.58
N VAL A 183 -1.28 9.71 0.02
CA VAL A 183 -1.75 8.34 0.26
C VAL A 183 -1.26 7.47 -0.88
N GLN A 184 -0.42 6.49 -0.59
CA GLN A 184 0.11 5.51 -1.54
C GLN A 184 -0.70 4.22 -1.47
N TYR A 185 -1.02 3.67 -2.62
CA TYR A 185 -1.71 2.39 -2.81
C TYR A 185 -1.08 1.66 -4.01
N GLN A 186 -1.41 0.39 -4.21
CA GLN A 186 -0.76 -0.49 -5.19
C GLN A 186 -0.66 0.12 -6.60
N ASP A 187 -1.72 0.79 -7.06
CA ASP A 187 -1.81 1.32 -8.43
C ASP A 187 -1.45 2.80 -8.53
N GLY A 188 -0.93 3.42 -7.46
CA GLY A 188 -0.54 4.82 -7.51
C GLY A 188 -0.53 5.56 -6.17
N SER A 189 -0.72 6.87 -6.26
CA SER A 189 -0.83 7.73 -5.08
C SER A 189 -1.79 8.89 -5.32
N LYS A 190 -2.37 9.40 -4.24
CA LYS A 190 -3.20 10.62 -4.25
C LYS A 190 -2.62 11.65 -3.27
N THR A 191 -2.54 12.88 -3.74
CA THR A 191 -2.23 14.04 -2.91
C THR A 191 -3.53 14.72 -2.52
N ILE A 192 -3.79 14.80 -1.21
CA ILE A 192 -5.08 15.26 -0.67
C ILE A 192 -4.81 16.40 0.30
N PHE A 193 -5.46 17.54 0.09
CA PHE A 193 -5.44 18.65 1.04
C PHE A 193 -6.36 18.33 2.23
N VAL A 194 -5.85 18.51 3.44
CA VAL A 194 -6.54 18.24 4.69
C VAL A 194 -6.78 19.55 5.43
N PRO A 195 -8.04 20.01 5.53
CA PRO A 195 -8.39 21.16 6.36
C PRO A 195 -8.06 20.91 7.83
N ALA A 196 -7.78 21.97 8.58
CA ALA A 196 -7.41 21.86 10.01
C ALA A 196 -8.50 21.22 10.88
N ASN A 197 -9.76 21.32 10.48
CA ASN A 197 -10.92 20.84 11.21
C ASN A 197 -11.53 19.57 10.61
N VAL A 198 -10.79 18.83 9.78
CA VAL A 198 -11.28 17.59 9.20
C VAL A 198 -11.56 16.57 10.31
N PRO A 199 -12.72 15.89 10.29
CA PRO A 199 -12.99 14.80 11.22
C PRO A 199 -12.00 13.66 11.03
N VAL A 200 -11.44 13.16 12.14
CA VAL A 200 -10.56 11.99 12.17
C VAL A 200 -11.18 10.93 13.06
N VAL A 201 -11.15 9.69 12.61
CA VAL A 201 -11.58 8.53 13.39
C VAL A 201 -10.51 7.45 13.34
N VAL A 202 -10.42 6.67 14.40
CA VAL A 202 -9.60 5.45 14.48
C VAL A 202 -10.52 4.25 14.44
N VAL A 203 -10.15 3.24 13.67
CA VAL A 203 -10.78 1.93 13.69
C VAL A 203 -10.16 1.12 14.81
N ALA A 204 -10.94 0.75 15.80
CA ALA A 204 -10.47 -0.04 16.93
C ALA A 204 -11.29 -1.32 17.12
N PRO A 205 -10.66 -2.41 17.59
CA PRO A 205 -11.38 -3.62 17.95
C PRO A 205 -12.41 -3.30 19.06
N GLU A 206 -13.66 -3.57 18.79
CA GLU A 206 -14.76 -3.41 19.75
C GLU A 206 -15.81 -4.45 19.45
N LYS A 207 -16.43 -4.98 20.49
CA LYS A 207 -17.57 -5.91 20.33
C LYS A 207 -18.76 -5.12 19.80
N VAL A 208 -19.10 -5.34 18.54
CA VAL A 208 -20.21 -4.69 17.84
C VAL A 208 -21.35 -5.68 17.67
N THR A 209 -22.57 -5.24 17.92
CA THR A 209 -23.79 -5.96 17.51
C THR A 209 -24.14 -5.52 16.10
N LEU A 210 -24.07 -6.45 15.15
CA LEU A 210 -24.44 -6.19 13.77
C LEU A 210 -25.96 -6.29 13.59
N ASN A 211 -26.56 -5.26 13.03
CA ASN A 211 -27.99 -5.19 12.73
C ASN A 211 -28.21 -5.10 11.21
N THR A 212 -29.36 -5.56 10.76
CA THR A 212 -29.80 -5.36 9.37
C THR A 212 -29.79 -3.87 9.02
N GLY A 213 -29.16 -3.54 7.89
CA GLY A 213 -29.00 -2.16 7.41
C GLY A 213 -27.68 -1.49 7.81
N ASP A 214 -26.92 -2.03 8.76
CA ASP A 214 -25.59 -1.53 9.09
C ASP A 214 -24.67 -1.60 7.87
N VAL A 215 -23.89 -0.56 7.64
CA VAL A 215 -22.87 -0.57 6.59
C VAL A 215 -21.60 -1.18 7.15
N VAL A 216 -21.12 -2.21 6.50
CA VAL A 216 -19.93 -2.95 6.94
C VAL A 216 -18.93 -3.15 5.80
N TYR A 217 -17.66 -3.29 6.17
CA TYR A 217 -16.62 -3.93 5.37
C TYR A 217 -16.25 -5.24 6.07
N ALA A 218 -16.41 -6.36 5.39
CA ALA A 218 -15.96 -7.67 5.85
C ALA A 218 -14.74 -8.07 5.04
N THR A 219 -13.63 -8.40 5.71
CA THR A 219 -12.48 -9.01 5.04
C THR A 219 -12.91 -10.36 4.47
N THR A 220 -12.37 -10.77 3.33
CA THR A 220 -12.76 -12.05 2.71
C THR A 220 -11.53 -12.87 2.35
N GLU A 221 -11.60 -14.14 2.69
CA GLU A 221 -10.76 -15.19 2.17
C GLU A 221 -11.63 -16.12 1.33
N LYS A 222 -11.18 -16.48 0.12
CA LYS A 222 -11.88 -17.43 -0.73
C LYS A 222 -11.26 -18.80 -0.58
N LEU A 223 -12.04 -19.76 -0.08
CA LEU A 223 -11.61 -21.15 0.06
C LEU A 223 -11.52 -21.85 -1.31
N PRO A 224 -10.83 -23.02 -1.41
CA PRO A 224 -10.69 -23.77 -2.65
C PRO A 224 -12.02 -24.20 -3.29
N ASP A 225 -13.06 -24.40 -2.50
CA ASP A 225 -14.43 -24.73 -2.93
C ASP A 225 -15.22 -23.50 -3.43
N GLY A 226 -14.63 -22.32 -3.34
CA GLY A 226 -15.25 -21.06 -3.73
C GLY A 226 -16.02 -20.33 -2.62
N THR A 227 -16.18 -20.94 -1.44
CA THR A 227 -16.82 -20.34 -0.27
C THR A 227 -16.03 -19.11 0.18
N LEU A 228 -16.73 -18.03 0.49
CA LEU A 228 -16.14 -16.84 1.10
C LEU A 228 -16.25 -16.98 2.62
N VAL A 229 -15.13 -16.72 3.30
CA VAL A 229 -15.08 -16.67 4.77
C VAL A 229 -14.59 -15.34 5.26
N THR A 230 -15.08 -14.91 6.44
CA THR A 230 -14.63 -13.68 7.11
C THR A 230 -14.33 -13.95 8.58
N ASP A 231 -13.29 -13.29 9.09
CA ASP A 231 -12.93 -13.29 10.52
C ASP A 231 -12.85 -11.87 11.10
N LYS A 232 -13.03 -10.84 10.22
CA LYS A 232 -12.95 -9.43 10.60
C LYS A 232 -14.07 -8.64 9.93
N ILE A 233 -14.85 -7.94 10.74
CA ILE A 233 -15.95 -7.10 10.26
C ILE A 233 -15.79 -5.70 10.85
N PHE A 234 -15.73 -4.73 9.97
CA PHE A 234 -15.64 -3.33 10.32
C PHE A 234 -16.98 -2.63 10.05
N GLN A 235 -17.60 -2.07 11.10
CA GLN A 235 -18.83 -1.28 10.98
C GLN A 235 -18.50 0.18 10.69
N PHE A 236 -19.01 0.68 9.56
CA PHE A 236 -19.00 2.11 9.26
C PHE A 236 -20.14 2.82 9.98
N ILE A 237 -19.81 3.87 10.68
CA ILE A 237 -20.81 4.84 11.10
C ILE A 237 -20.86 5.87 9.97
N PRO A 238 -21.98 5.98 9.22
CA PRO A 238 -22.12 7.03 8.23
C PRO A 238 -21.85 8.35 8.94
N ALA A 239 -20.98 9.19 8.37
CA ALA A 239 -20.86 10.57 8.84
C ALA A 239 -22.29 11.12 8.85
N ALA A 240 -22.80 11.47 10.04
CA ALA A 240 -24.10 12.10 10.15
C ALA A 240 -24.09 13.24 9.15
N ALA A 241 -25.05 13.25 8.22
CA ALA A 241 -25.21 14.35 7.29
C ALA A 241 -25.19 15.59 8.17
N SER A 242 -24.10 16.36 8.08
CA SER A 242 -23.99 17.61 8.81
C SER A 242 -25.11 18.47 8.26
N ASP A 243 -26.25 18.48 8.97
CA ASP A 243 -27.29 19.46 8.72
C ASP A 243 -26.59 20.82 8.66
N PRO A 244 -26.74 21.56 7.56
CA PRO A 244 -26.30 22.94 7.55
C PRO A 244 -27.33 23.68 8.42
N LYS A 245 -27.11 23.68 9.74
CA LYS A 245 -27.80 24.62 10.60
C LYS A 245 -27.25 25.99 10.33
N GLN A 246 -28.03 26.74 9.58
CA GLN A 246 -28.35 28.15 9.62
C GLN A 246 -27.37 29.07 10.36
#